data_bfe79f08618d4a631352c217e6051170
#
_entry.id   bfe79f08618d4a631352c217e6051170
#
_cell.length_a   1.000
_cell.length_b   1.000
_cell.length_c   1.000
_cell.angle_alpha   90.00
_cell.angle_beta   90.00
_cell.angle_gamma   90.00
#
_symmetry.space_group_name_H-M   'P 1'
#
loop_
_entity.id
_entity.type
_entity.pdbx_description
1 polymer ?
#
loop_
_entity_poly.entity_id
_entity_poly.type
_entity_poly.pdbx_seq_one_letter_code
_entity_poly.pdbx_strand_id
1 'polypeptide(L)' 'MNKLRIPENHSGVSKTLRLPENIIENIQNLANLKNLSFNKVVISLLEFSLNNLDEKDKEELEKLQK' A
#
# COMPACT_ATOMS: atom_id res chain seq x y z
N MET A 1 -9.98 -3.50 16.38
CA MET A 1 -10.07 -3.69 14.94
C MET A 1 -9.06 -2.80 14.23
N ASN A 2 -8.28 -3.40 13.37
CA ASN A 2 -7.15 -2.71 12.78
C ASN A 2 -7.54 -1.99 11.50
N LYS A 3 -7.38 -0.70 11.53
CA LYS A 3 -7.65 0.12 10.37
C LYS A 3 -6.40 0.90 10.03
N LEU A 4 -6.00 0.80 8.79
CA LEU A 4 -4.92 1.63 8.30
C LEU A 4 -5.53 2.79 7.57
N ARG A 5 -5.21 3.97 8.03
CA ARG A 5 -5.66 5.16 7.35
C ARG A 5 -4.48 5.74 6.59
N ILE A 6 -4.63 5.79 5.29
CA ILE A 6 -3.59 6.36 4.45
C ILE A 6 -3.79 7.87 4.43
N PRO A 7 -2.84 8.63 4.98
CA PRO A 7 -3.04 10.07 5.06
C PRO A 7 -2.99 10.71 3.69
N GLU A 8 -3.75 11.77 3.58
CA GLU A 8 -3.76 12.56 2.38
C GLU A 8 -2.47 13.34 2.29
N ASN A 9 -1.90 13.39 1.10
CA ASN A 9 -0.79 14.28 0.86
C ASN A 9 -1.24 15.28 -0.20
N HIS A 10 -0.30 15.96 -0.82
CA HIS A 10 -0.63 17.06 -1.71
C HIS A 10 -1.57 16.70 -2.84
N SER A 11 -1.46 15.47 -3.33
CA SER A 11 -2.30 15.03 -4.44
C SER A 11 -3.03 13.74 -4.11
N GLY A 12 -2.98 13.34 -2.85
CA GLY A 12 -3.54 12.07 -2.45
C GLY A 12 -4.96 12.16 -1.94
N VAL A 13 -5.55 11.03 -1.77
CA VAL A 13 -6.88 10.88 -1.23
C VAL A 13 -6.80 9.97 -0.02
N SER A 14 -7.51 10.35 1.04
CA SER A 14 -7.56 9.52 2.24
C SER A 14 -8.46 8.33 2.03
N LYS A 15 -7.98 7.17 2.38
CA LYS A 15 -8.75 5.94 2.36
C LYS A 15 -8.47 5.16 3.63
N THR A 16 -9.48 4.47 4.10
CA THR A 16 -9.33 3.61 5.26
C THR A 16 -9.27 2.17 4.81
N LEU A 17 -8.24 1.46 5.24
CA LEU A 17 -8.06 0.05 4.91
C LEU A 17 -8.14 -0.78 6.17
N ARG A 18 -8.69 -1.96 6.02
CA ARG A 18 -8.67 -2.96 7.08
C ARG A 18 -7.66 -4.02 6.73
N LEU A 19 -6.71 -4.22 7.61
CA LEU A 19 -5.67 -5.21 7.38
C LEU A 19 -5.63 -6.19 8.53
N PRO A 20 -5.34 -7.46 8.24
CA PRO A 20 -5.13 -8.44 9.31
C PRO A 20 -3.97 -8.04 10.20
N GLU A 21 -4.05 -8.45 11.46
CA GLU A 21 -3.03 -8.09 12.43
C GLU A 21 -1.64 -8.54 12.02
N ASN A 22 -1.55 -9.75 11.47
CA ASN A 22 -0.24 -10.27 11.10
C ASN A 22 0.41 -9.45 9.99
N ILE A 23 -0.38 -8.90 9.10
CA ILE A 23 0.16 -8.04 8.04
C ILE A 23 0.63 -6.72 8.62
N ILE A 24 -0.18 -6.14 9.50
CA ILE A 24 0.21 -4.88 10.15
C ILE A 24 1.50 -5.07 10.92
N GLU A 25 1.61 -6.17 11.65
CA GLU A 25 2.79 -6.46 12.44
C GLU A 25 4.03 -6.60 11.56
N ASN A 26 3.89 -7.32 10.45
CA ASN A 26 5.01 -7.50 9.54
C ASN A 26 5.46 -6.19 8.93
N ILE A 27 4.51 -5.34 8.56
CA ILE A 27 4.83 -4.04 7.99
C ILE A 27 5.51 -3.16 9.04
N GLN A 28 5.01 -3.21 10.26
CA GLN A 28 5.60 -2.41 11.34
C GLN A 28 7.03 -2.86 11.61
N ASN A 29 7.25 -4.17 11.63
CA ASN A 29 8.59 -4.70 11.84
C ASN A 29 9.53 -4.28 10.71
N LEU A 30 9.05 -4.32 9.49
CA LEU A 30 9.85 -3.91 8.36
C LEU A 30 10.17 -2.42 8.42
N ALA A 31 9.19 -1.62 8.80
CA ALA A 31 9.41 -0.19 8.93
C ALA A 31 10.48 0.10 9.98
N ASN A 32 10.41 -0.59 11.11
CA ASN A 32 11.41 -0.42 12.16
C ASN A 32 12.79 -0.83 11.68
N LEU A 33 12.84 -1.94 10.96
CA LEU A 33 14.11 -2.46 10.47
C LEU A 33 14.77 -1.50 9.48
N LYS A 34 13.97 -0.87 8.64
CA LYS A 34 14.46 0.04 7.62
C LYS A 34 14.51 1.48 8.09
N ASN A 35 14.06 1.74 9.31
CA ASN A 35 14.00 3.09 9.86
C ASN A 35 13.13 4.01 9.00
N LEU A 36 11.99 3.48 8.58
CA LEU A 36 11.03 4.21 7.76
C LEU A 36 9.70 4.30 8.48
N SER A 37 8.85 5.21 8.03
CA SER A 37 7.51 5.29 8.58
C SER A 37 6.66 4.13 8.06
N PHE A 38 5.65 3.79 8.83
CA PHE A 38 4.71 2.74 8.44
C PHE A 38 4.07 3.06 7.09
N ASN A 39 3.62 4.29 6.93
CA ASN A 39 2.97 4.70 5.68
C ASN A 39 3.90 4.58 4.49
N LYS A 40 5.15 4.94 4.67
CA LYS A 40 6.11 4.86 3.58
C LYS A 40 6.30 3.43 3.14
N VAL A 41 6.38 2.51 4.08
CA VAL A 41 6.52 1.10 3.76
C VAL A 41 5.27 0.61 3.04
N VAL A 42 4.10 0.99 3.51
CA VAL A 42 2.84 0.57 2.88
C VAL A 42 2.80 1.05 1.43
N ILE A 43 3.11 2.32 1.21
CA ILE A 43 3.08 2.87 -0.15
C ILE A 43 4.07 2.13 -1.04
N SER A 44 5.27 1.90 -0.55
CA SER A 44 6.29 1.21 -1.34
C SER A 44 5.84 -0.21 -1.71
N LEU A 45 5.24 -0.92 -0.76
CA LEU A 45 4.76 -2.27 -1.01
C LEU A 45 3.63 -2.28 -2.04
N LEU A 46 2.73 -1.32 -1.93
CA LEU A 46 1.62 -1.23 -2.87
C LEU A 46 2.12 -0.90 -4.27
N GLU A 47 3.06 0.02 -4.37
CA GLU A 47 3.63 0.36 -5.66
C GLU A 47 4.34 -0.83 -6.28
N PHE A 48 5.11 -1.55 -5.47
CA PHE A 48 5.78 -2.74 -5.95
C PHE A 48 4.77 -3.77 -6.45
N SER A 49 3.71 -3.99 -5.69
CA SER A 49 2.70 -4.97 -6.07
C SER A 49 1.97 -4.58 -7.35
N LEU A 50 1.66 -3.31 -7.49
CA LEU A 50 0.99 -2.84 -8.70
C LEU A 50 1.88 -2.98 -9.92
N ASN A 51 3.18 -2.76 -9.75
CA ASN A 51 4.13 -2.90 -10.86
C ASN A 51 4.38 -4.35 -11.22
N ASN A 52 4.00 -5.27 -10.35
CA ASN A 52 4.25 -6.70 -10.56
C ASN A 52 2.98 -7.50 -10.75
N LEU A 53 1.92 -6.84 -11.19
CA LEU A 53 0.70 -7.55 -11.58
C LEU A 53 0.96 -8.41 -12.80
N ASP A 54 0.17 -9.48 -12.96
CA ASP A 54 0.33 -10.25 -14.17
C ASP A 54 -0.20 -9.45 -15.36
N GLU A 55 0.11 -9.92 -16.55
CA GLU A 55 -0.15 -9.14 -17.75
C GLU A 55 -1.61 -8.83 -17.96
N LYS A 56 -2.46 -9.78 -17.62
CA LYS A 56 -3.89 -9.59 -17.81
C LYS A 56 -4.42 -8.47 -16.93
N ASP A 57 -4.01 -8.47 -15.67
CA ASP A 57 -4.45 -7.46 -14.74
C ASP A 57 -3.89 -6.09 -15.10
N LYS A 58 -2.66 -6.06 -15.57
CA LYS A 58 -2.06 -4.82 -16.02
C LYS A 58 -2.83 -4.21 -17.17
N GLU A 59 -3.21 -5.02 -18.13
CA GLU A 59 -3.94 -4.53 -19.29
C GLU A 59 -5.29 -3.97 -18.88
N GLU A 60 -5.97 -4.67 -17.99
CA GLU A 60 -7.27 -4.20 -17.53
C GLU A 60 -7.15 -2.89 -16.78
N LEU A 61 -6.13 -2.77 -15.96
CA LEU A 61 -5.90 -1.54 -15.21
C LEU A 61 -5.62 -0.39 -16.13
N GLU A 62 -4.80 -0.60 -17.13
CA GLU A 62 -4.46 0.44 -18.09
C GLU A 62 -5.67 0.93 -18.86
N LYS A 63 -6.58 0.02 -19.18
CA LYS A 63 -7.80 0.40 -19.87
C LYS A 63 -8.67 1.31 -19.00
N LEU A 64 -8.66 1.09 -17.71
CA LEU A 64 -9.47 1.88 -16.78
C LEU A 64 -8.89 3.26 -16.54
N GLN A 65 -7.60 3.42 -16.75
CA GLN A 65 -6.91 4.65 -16.43
C GLN A 65 -6.93 5.69 -17.55
N LYS A 66 -7.60 5.40 -18.60
CA LYS A 66 -7.67 6.36 -19.71
C LYS A 66 -8.61 7.49 -19.47
#